data_631dad72ab3ab6d883a1db318d02d1d4
#
_entry.id   631dad72ab3ab6d883a1db318d02d1d4
#
_cell.length_a   1.000
_cell.length_b   1.000
_cell.length_c   1.000
_cell.angle_alpha   90.00
_cell.angle_beta   90.00
_cell.angle_gamma   90.00
#
_symmetry.space_group_name_H-M   'P 1'
#
loop_
_entity.id
_entity.type
_entity.pdbx_description
1 polymer ?
#
loop_
_entity_poly.entity_id
_entity_poly.type
_entity_poly.pdbx_seq_one_letter_code
_entity_poly.pdbx_strand_id
1 'polypeptide(L)'
;MRRRILTTALAATGVLALSACSGGGGASSGMDARGPITIWYSNNDAEIAWGEQMVKAWNDANPDQQVTAQEIPAGSSSEEVIGAAITAGNAPCLIFNTSPAAVPGFQKQGGLVNLSDFPDGEQYITDRSGDLADQYRSDDGGFYQLPWKSNPVMIFYNKDLFAQAGLDAENPKLSTYDDFLQTAQTLKSAGVAPYAINPAPTSEFFQSWFDFYPLYAAQTGGTQLVEDGQATFDDADGEAVADFWRTIYSDQLAGNEQYQGDAFADGQAAMAIVGPWAISVYKDKVNWGSVPVPTEKGTAASDTWTFSDAKNVGLFTACDNKATAWDVLKFATSEEQDGTWLEETGQMPLRTDLTTTYADYFSANPSYQQFGDQAARTVEVPNVQNSVEIWQAFRDDYSKAVIFGEGDVKTFLSDAKTQIDQLAAGK
;
A
#
# COMPACT_ATOMS: atom_id res chain seq x y z
N MET A 1 -7.11 -70.98 32.34
CA MET A 1 -7.27 -71.16 33.81
C MET A 1 -7.81 -69.90 34.41
N ARG A 2 -8.87 -70.07 35.16
CA ARG A 2 -9.67 -69.14 35.94
C ARG A 2 -8.88 -68.35 36.95
N ARG A 3 -9.18 -67.04 37.21
CA ARG A 3 -9.75 -66.61 38.50
C ARG A 3 -10.20 -65.12 38.40
N ARG A 4 -11.50 -64.94 38.66
CA ARG A 4 -12.17 -63.72 39.06
C ARG A 4 -11.86 -63.44 40.53
N ILE A 5 -11.73 -62.13 40.91
CA ILE A 5 -12.06 -61.68 42.26
C ILE A 5 -12.79 -60.34 42.13
N LEU A 6 -14.04 -60.29 42.62
CA LEU A 6 -14.84 -59.14 42.99
C LEU A 6 -14.35 -58.65 44.39
N THR A 7 -14.43 -57.35 44.63
CA THR A 7 -14.88 -56.76 45.91
C THR A 7 -15.02 -55.28 45.83
N THR A 8 -16.19 -54.85 45.98
CA THR A 8 -16.94 -54.04 46.98
C THR A 8 -16.68 -52.51 46.99
N ALA A 9 -17.82 -51.84 46.73
CA ALA A 9 -18.03 -50.40 46.83
C ALA A 9 -18.03 -49.90 48.30
N LEU A 10 -17.46 -48.72 48.51
CA LEU A 10 -17.79 -47.89 49.69
C LEU A 10 -18.14 -46.49 49.24
N ALA A 11 -19.39 -46.09 49.45
CA ALA A 11 -19.91 -44.77 49.25
C ALA A 11 -19.49 -43.89 50.44
N ALA A 12 -18.80 -42.76 50.15
CA ALA A 12 -18.60 -41.67 51.10
C ALA A 12 -19.20 -40.39 50.55
N THR A 13 -20.33 -40.02 51.15
CA THR A 13 -21.06 -38.76 50.92
C THR A 13 -20.30 -37.60 51.51
N GLY A 14 -19.62 -36.80 50.68
CA GLY A 14 -18.98 -35.53 51.06
C GLY A 14 -19.84 -34.36 50.63
N VAL A 15 -20.37 -33.63 51.60
CA VAL A 15 -21.09 -32.36 51.42
C VAL A 15 -20.09 -31.30 50.98
N LEU A 16 -20.16 -30.86 49.72
CA LEU A 16 -19.42 -29.69 49.25
C LEU A 16 -20.27 -28.42 49.45
N ALA A 17 -19.82 -27.58 50.39
CA ALA A 17 -20.32 -26.24 50.56
C ALA A 17 -19.94 -25.38 49.32
N LEU A 18 -20.93 -24.94 48.55
CA LEU A 18 -20.79 -23.92 47.54
C LEU A 18 -20.53 -22.58 48.23
N SER A 19 -19.27 -22.14 48.23
CA SER A 19 -18.95 -20.73 48.46
C SER A 19 -19.13 -20.00 47.15
N ALA A 20 -20.27 -19.35 46.95
CA ALA A 20 -20.50 -18.40 45.88
C ALA A 20 -19.71 -17.12 46.20
N CYS A 21 -18.52 -16.98 45.70
CA CYS A 21 -17.88 -15.68 45.52
C CYS A 21 -18.50 -15.01 44.29
N SER A 22 -19.53 -14.20 44.49
CA SER A 22 -19.95 -13.22 43.51
C SER A 22 -18.93 -12.09 43.43
N GLY A 23 -17.88 -12.32 42.66
CA GLY A 23 -17.05 -11.26 42.11
C GLY A 23 -17.70 -10.78 40.84
N GLY A 24 -18.44 -9.68 40.90
CA GLY A 24 -18.94 -8.96 39.72
C GLY A 24 -17.74 -8.27 39.04
N GLY A 25 -16.96 -9.04 38.27
CA GLY A 25 -16.16 -8.49 37.21
C GLY A 25 -17.07 -8.37 36.00
N GLY A 26 -17.53 -7.17 35.67
CA GLY A 26 -18.11 -6.92 34.36
C GLY A 26 -17.10 -7.42 33.34
N ALA A 27 -17.52 -8.33 32.47
CA ALA A 27 -16.74 -8.65 31.28
C ALA A 27 -16.58 -7.32 30.55
N SER A 28 -15.38 -6.70 30.61
CA SER A 28 -15.04 -5.60 29.74
C SER A 28 -15.34 -6.08 28.31
N SER A 29 -16.06 -5.31 27.52
CA SER A 29 -16.16 -5.60 26.11
C SER A 29 -14.72 -5.79 25.63
N GLY A 30 -14.46 -6.76 24.73
CA GLY A 30 -13.10 -7.03 24.28
C GLY A 30 -12.37 -5.77 23.74
N MET A 31 -13.09 -4.69 23.48
CA MET A 31 -12.60 -3.37 23.08
C MET A 31 -11.87 -2.61 24.20
N ASP A 32 -12.22 -2.82 25.46
CA ASP A 32 -11.63 -2.11 26.62
C ASP A 32 -10.45 -2.86 27.25
N ALA A 33 -10.14 -4.06 26.78
CA ALA A 33 -9.12 -4.90 27.37
C ALA A 33 -7.70 -4.36 27.14
N ARG A 34 -6.87 -4.38 28.18
CA ARG A 34 -5.51 -3.88 28.19
C ARG A 34 -4.54 -4.95 28.69
N GLY A 35 -3.31 -4.94 28.18
CA GLY A 35 -2.24 -5.87 28.48
C GLY A 35 -1.23 -5.95 27.35
N PRO A 36 -0.30 -6.90 27.39
CA PRO A 36 0.70 -7.05 26.34
C PRO A 36 0.08 -7.46 25.00
N ILE A 37 0.68 -7.01 23.91
CA ILE A 37 0.26 -7.30 22.54
C ILE A 37 1.42 -7.75 21.65
N THR A 38 1.09 -8.36 20.52
CA THR A 38 2.03 -8.65 19.43
C THR A 38 1.69 -7.83 18.21
N ILE A 39 2.72 -7.40 17.47
CA ILE A 39 2.57 -6.67 16.20
C ILE A 39 3.48 -7.25 15.13
N TRP A 40 3.10 -7.06 13.87
CA TRP A 40 3.96 -7.32 12.72
C TRP A 40 4.25 -6.02 11.97
N TYR A 41 5.45 -5.92 11.38
CA TYR A 41 5.86 -4.85 10.49
C TYR A 41 6.59 -5.42 9.25
N SER A 42 6.89 -4.58 8.26
CA SER A 42 7.48 -5.02 7.00
C SER A 42 8.91 -5.57 7.19
N ASN A 43 9.45 -6.15 6.12
CA ASN A 43 10.82 -6.66 6.04
C ASN A 43 11.79 -5.65 5.40
N ASN A 44 11.41 -4.36 5.31
CA ASN A 44 12.30 -3.30 4.86
C ASN A 44 13.18 -2.83 6.02
N ASP A 45 14.50 -2.79 5.83
CA ASP A 45 15.47 -2.48 6.89
C ASP A 45 15.21 -1.13 7.60
N ALA A 46 14.83 -0.09 6.85
CA ALA A 46 14.54 1.23 7.44
C ALA A 46 13.23 1.22 8.24
N GLU A 47 12.21 0.49 7.77
CA GLU A 47 10.95 0.31 8.49
C GLU A 47 11.12 -0.53 9.75
N ILE A 48 11.99 -1.54 9.72
CA ILE A 48 12.36 -2.35 10.88
C ILE A 48 13.03 -1.46 11.93
N ALA A 49 14.03 -0.66 11.52
CA ALA A 49 14.76 0.22 12.44
C ALA A 49 13.83 1.22 13.14
N TRP A 50 12.91 1.85 12.40
CA TRP A 50 11.87 2.69 12.98
C TRP A 50 10.97 1.91 13.94
N GLY A 51 10.49 0.73 13.52
CA GLY A 51 9.60 -0.12 14.32
C GLY A 51 10.22 -0.53 15.64
N GLU A 52 11.50 -0.88 15.67
CA GLU A 52 12.24 -1.22 16.89
C GLU A 52 12.35 -0.03 17.86
N GLN A 53 12.61 1.18 17.33
CA GLN A 53 12.66 2.42 18.12
C GLN A 53 11.27 2.75 18.70
N MET A 54 10.22 2.69 17.90
CA MET A 54 8.83 2.93 18.31
C MET A 54 8.40 1.96 19.41
N VAL A 55 8.64 0.64 19.22
CA VAL A 55 8.32 -0.39 20.21
C VAL A 55 9.09 -0.18 21.51
N LYS A 56 10.37 0.16 21.43
CA LYS A 56 11.17 0.47 22.62
C LYS A 56 10.61 1.66 23.38
N ALA A 57 10.29 2.75 22.68
CA ALA A 57 9.76 3.96 23.31
C ALA A 57 8.40 3.70 24.00
N TRP A 58 7.51 2.93 23.34
CA TRP A 58 6.26 2.50 23.95
C TRP A 58 6.49 1.65 25.21
N ASN A 59 7.34 0.63 25.12
CA ASN A 59 7.60 -0.32 26.19
C ASN A 59 8.23 0.33 27.42
N ASP A 60 9.15 1.28 27.21
CA ASP A 60 9.76 2.04 28.31
C ASP A 60 8.71 2.86 29.10
N ALA A 61 7.70 3.37 28.41
CA ALA A 61 6.63 4.18 29.02
C ALA A 61 5.47 3.35 29.58
N ASN A 62 5.27 2.10 29.12
CA ASN A 62 4.08 1.30 29.41
C ASN A 62 4.46 -0.13 29.88
N PRO A 63 5.02 -0.32 31.09
CA PRO A 63 5.55 -1.60 31.54
C PRO A 63 4.52 -2.74 31.63
N ASP A 64 3.24 -2.41 31.83
CA ASP A 64 2.13 -3.37 31.91
C ASP A 64 1.44 -3.64 30.55
N GLN A 65 1.83 -2.93 29.49
CA GLN A 65 1.25 -3.01 28.15
C GLN A 65 2.35 -3.20 27.09
N GLN A 66 3.20 -4.17 27.32
CA GLN A 66 4.38 -4.43 26.48
C GLN A 66 3.98 -4.86 25.07
N VAL A 67 4.71 -4.37 24.09
CA VAL A 67 4.61 -4.77 22.68
C VAL A 67 5.75 -5.70 22.32
N THR A 68 5.43 -6.86 21.73
CA THR A 68 6.40 -7.73 21.07
C THR A 68 6.19 -7.60 19.57
N ALA A 69 7.24 -7.28 18.83
CA ALA A 69 7.19 -7.09 17.39
C ALA A 69 8.01 -8.12 16.64
N GLN A 70 7.59 -8.45 15.44
CA GLN A 70 8.36 -9.24 14.48
C GLN A 70 8.03 -8.80 13.05
N GLU A 71 8.86 -9.19 12.10
CA GLU A 71 8.56 -9.04 10.68
C GLU A 71 7.36 -9.90 10.26
N ILE A 72 6.65 -9.48 9.22
CA ILE A 72 5.64 -10.33 8.56
C ILE A 72 6.36 -11.61 8.11
N PRO A 73 5.88 -12.81 8.51
CA PRO A 73 6.53 -14.06 8.13
C PRO A 73 6.67 -14.20 6.61
N ALA A 74 7.78 -14.79 6.16
CA ALA A 74 8.01 -15.05 4.74
C ALA A 74 6.92 -15.99 4.17
N GLY A 75 6.47 -15.69 2.95
CA GLY A 75 5.45 -16.45 2.21
C GLY A 75 5.47 -16.05 0.74
N SER A 76 4.47 -16.51 -0.03
CA SER A 76 4.32 -16.13 -1.44
C SER A 76 3.98 -14.63 -1.57
N SER A 77 3.11 -14.12 -0.69
CA SER A 77 2.86 -12.68 -0.50
C SER A 77 2.51 -12.38 0.96
N SER A 78 2.62 -11.11 1.34
CA SER A 78 2.18 -10.64 2.68
C SER A 78 0.68 -10.85 2.87
N GLU A 79 -0.11 -10.63 1.83
CA GLU A 79 -1.57 -10.77 1.85
C GLU A 79 -1.99 -12.22 2.13
N GLU A 80 -1.34 -13.20 1.50
CA GLU A 80 -1.60 -14.63 1.76
C GLU A 80 -1.22 -15.02 3.18
N VAL A 81 -0.08 -14.56 3.68
CA VAL A 81 0.38 -14.85 5.05
C VAL A 81 -0.59 -14.28 6.09
N ILE A 82 -1.02 -13.02 5.90
CA ILE A 82 -1.98 -12.37 6.79
C ILE A 82 -3.33 -13.07 6.73
N GLY A 83 -3.84 -13.39 5.53
CA GLY A 83 -5.10 -14.13 5.34
C GLY A 83 -5.09 -15.50 5.99
N ALA A 84 -3.96 -16.22 5.92
CA ALA A 84 -3.77 -17.49 6.61
C ALA A 84 -3.79 -17.35 8.13
N ALA A 85 -3.15 -16.30 8.68
CA ALA A 85 -3.15 -16.00 10.11
C ALA A 85 -4.55 -15.64 10.63
N ILE A 86 -5.34 -14.88 9.84
CA ILE A 86 -6.75 -14.59 10.14
C ILE A 86 -7.53 -15.89 10.21
N THR A 87 -7.43 -16.75 9.18
CA THR A 87 -8.13 -18.03 9.11
C THR A 87 -7.77 -18.95 10.28
N ALA A 88 -6.50 -18.95 10.69
CA ALA A 88 -6.01 -19.72 11.84
C ALA A 88 -6.39 -19.12 13.21
N GLY A 89 -6.92 -17.89 13.25
CA GLY A 89 -7.26 -17.18 14.49
C GLY A 89 -6.04 -16.77 15.32
N ASN A 90 -4.87 -16.59 14.69
CA ASN A 90 -3.61 -16.25 15.35
C ASN A 90 -2.92 -15.00 14.74
N ALA A 91 -3.67 -14.17 14.02
CA ALA A 91 -3.17 -12.87 13.59
C ALA A 91 -2.73 -12.03 14.82
N PRO A 92 -1.64 -11.25 14.72
CA PRO A 92 -1.23 -10.35 15.79
C PRO A 92 -2.25 -9.24 16.00
N CYS A 93 -2.09 -8.42 17.04
CA CYS A 93 -3.00 -7.32 17.31
C CYS A 93 -2.96 -6.24 16.21
N LEU A 94 -1.76 -5.84 15.78
CA LEU A 94 -1.57 -4.87 14.70
C LEU A 94 -0.64 -5.44 13.64
N ILE A 95 -0.96 -5.14 12.39
CA ILE A 95 -0.05 -5.35 11.27
C ILE A 95 0.13 -4.01 10.56
N PHE A 96 1.37 -3.50 10.61
CA PHE A 96 1.81 -2.38 9.79
C PHE A 96 2.12 -2.89 8.38
N ASN A 97 2.04 -2.02 7.39
CA ASN A 97 2.28 -2.38 5.99
C ASN A 97 1.23 -3.32 5.38
N THR A 98 -0.03 -3.27 5.88
CA THR A 98 -1.17 -3.96 5.26
C THR A 98 -1.52 -3.30 3.92
N SER A 99 -1.63 -4.10 2.86
CA SER A 99 -2.08 -3.60 1.55
C SER A 99 -3.55 -3.19 1.58
N PRO A 100 -3.90 -1.97 1.16
CA PRO A 100 -5.31 -1.54 1.06
C PRO A 100 -6.17 -2.47 0.22
N ALA A 101 -5.64 -3.04 -0.86
CA ALA A 101 -6.35 -3.98 -1.74
C ALA A 101 -6.80 -5.26 -1.01
N ALA A 102 -6.09 -5.69 0.03
CA ALA A 102 -6.43 -6.90 0.78
C ALA A 102 -7.45 -6.66 1.90
N VAL A 103 -7.65 -5.40 2.31
CA VAL A 103 -8.53 -5.05 3.44
C VAL A 103 -9.96 -5.54 3.26
N PRO A 104 -10.63 -5.38 2.10
CA PRO A 104 -11.98 -5.90 1.91
C PRO A 104 -12.07 -7.43 2.08
N GLY A 105 -11.06 -8.15 1.63
CA GLY A 105 -10.95 -9.60 1.81
C GLY A 105 -10.77 -9.99 3.28
N PHE A 106 -9.93 -9.28 4.02
CA PHE A 106 -9.72 -9.51 5.46
C PHE A 106 -10.96 -9.15 6.28
N GLN A 107 -11.68 -8.08 5.90
CA GLN A 107 -12.96 -7.71 6.49
C GLN A 107 -14.01 -8.82 6.27
N LYS A 108 -14.13 -9.33 5.05
CA LYS A 108 -15.04 -10.44 4.70
C LYS A 108 -14.75 -11.72 5.49
N GLN A 109 -13.49 -11.99 5.82
CA GLN A 109 -13.07 -13.09 6.69
C GLN A 109 -13.39 -12.84 8.18
N GLY A 110 -13.86 -11.64 8.55
CA GLY A 110 -14.06 -11.23 9.94
C GLY A 110 -12.74 -11.00 10.70
N GLY A 111 -11.65 -10.77 9.98
CA GLY A 111 -10.31 -10.65 10.54
C GLY A 111 -9.99 -9.27 11.12
N LEU A 112 -10.71 -8.23 10.72
CA LEU A 112 -10.41 -6.84 11.08
C LEU A 112 -11.43 -6.27 12.07
N VAL A 113 -10.95 -5.45 12.99
CA VAL A 113 -11.76 -4.63 13.90
C VAL A 113 -12.17 -3.35 13.16
N ASN A 114 -13.44 -2.97 13.27
CA ASN A 114 -13.87 -1.65 12.84
C ASN A 114 -13.31 -0.59 13.80
N LEU A 115 -12.39 0.22 13.32
CA LEU A 115 -11.73 1.26 14.11
C LEU A 115 -12.70 2.38 14.51
N SER A 116 -13.81 2.55 13.77
CA SER A 116 -14.86 3.50 14.12
C SER A 116 -15.64 3.09 15.39
N ASP A 117 -15.50 1.85 15.86
CA ASP A 117 -16.08 1.39 17.12
C ASP A 117 -15.34 1.92 18.36
N PHE A 118 -14.11 2.44 18.21
CA PHE A 118 -13.43 3.15 19.28
C PHE A 118 -14.04 4.56 19.45
N PRO A 119 -14.15 5.08 20.68
CA PRO A 119 -14.81 6.36 20.94
C PRO A 119 -14.26 7.56 20.16
N ASP A 120 -12.97 7.52 19.83
CA ASP A 120 -12.24 8.56 19.06
C ASP A 120 -11.79 8.07 17.69
N GLY A 121 -12.19 6.86 17.27
CA GLY A 121 -11.61 6.17 16.13
C GLY A 121 -11.80 6.91 14.80
N GLU A 122 -13.03 7.24 14.47
CA GLU A 122 -13.34 7.97 13.24
C GLU A 122 -12.71 9.37 13.25
N GLN A 123 -12.85 10.10 14.36
CA GLN A 123 -12.28 11.43 14.47
C GLN A 123 -10.76 11.42 14.33
N TYR A 124 -10.06 10.48 14.99
CA TYR A 124 -8.60 10.36 14.89
C TYR A 124 -8.14 10.15 13.44
N ILE A 125 -8.82 9.26 12.71
CA ILE A 125 -8.48 8.95 11.31
C ILE A 125 -8.72 10.15 10.41
N THR A 126 -9.88 10.81 10.54
CA THR A 126 -10.24 11.96 9.69
C THR A 126 -9.40 13.20 10.01
N ASP A 127 -9.13 13.49 11.29
CA ASP A 127 -8.27 14.61 11.69
C ASP A 127 -6.84 14.44 11.16
N ARG A 128 -6.34 13.18 11.17
CA ARG A 128 -4.99 12.87 10.67
C ARG A 128 -4.88 12.92 9.15
N SER A 129 -5.83 12.32 8.45
CA SER A 129 -5.71 12.04 7.01
C SER A 129 -6.50 13.02 6.13
N GLY A 130 -7.35 13.86 6.72
CA GLY A 130 -8.19 14.82 5.99
C GLY A 130 -9.13 14.14 4.99
N ASP A 131 -9.39 14.80 3.88
CA ASP A 131 -10.30 14.34 2.83
C ASP A 131 -9.87 13.00 2.19
N LEU A 132 -8.57 12.66 2.26
CA LEU A 132 -8.08 11.38 1.76
C LEU A 132 -8.56 10.19 2.59
N ALA A 133 -9.00 10.39 3.83
CA ALA A 133 -9.52 9.32 4.68
C ALA A 133 -10.69 8.56 4.03
N ASP A 134 -11.55 9.25 3.29
CA ASP A 134 -12.74 8.65 2.70
C ASP A 134 -12.44 7.56 1.66
N GLN A 135 -11.27 7.58 1.02
CA GLN A 135 -10.82 6.51 0.12
C GLN A 135 -10.60 5.17 0.82
N TYR A 136 -10.45 5.18 2.14
CA TYR A 136 -10.21 3.98 2.97
C TYR A 136 -11.44 3.52 3.74
N ARG A 137 -12.57 4.18 3.53
CA ARG A 137 -13.86 3.83 4.14
C ARG A 137 -14.46 2.62 3.42
N SER A 138 -14.89 1.63 4.19
CA SER A 138 -15.57 0.44 3.67
C SER A 138 -17.04 0.74 3.33
N ASP A 139 -17.69 -0.14 2.56
CA ASP A 139 -19.08 -0.01 2.11
C ASP A 139 -20.09 0.16 3.26
N ASP A 140 -19.80 -0.36 4.46
CA ASP A 140 -20.62 -0.19 5.65
C ASP A 140 -20.41 1.15 6.37
N GLY A 141 -19.53 2.00 5.84
CA GLY A 141 -19.18 3.32 6.36
C GLY A 141 -18.10 3.30 7.43
N GLY A 142 -17.60 2.13 7.86
CA GLY A 142 -16.57 2.01 8.88
C GLY A 142 -15.14 2.06 8.34
N PHE A 143 -14.17 2.28 9.23
CA PHE A 143 -12.75 2.16 8.93
C PHE A 143 -12.20 0.85 9.50
N TYR A 144 -11.72 -0.04 8.62
CA TYR A 144 -11.09 -1.32 9.01
C TYR A 144 -9.56 -1.27 8.85
N GLN A 145 -9.04 -0.11 8.57
CA GLN A 145 -7.63 0.21 8.43
C GLN A 145 -7.40 1.66 8.84
N LEU A 146 -6.23 1.95 9.40
CA LEU A 146 -5.78 3.33 9.56
C LEU A 146 -4.87 3.66 8.39
N PRO A 147 -5.19 4.68 7.57
CA PRO A 147 -4.29 5.18 6.54
C PRO A 147 -2.97 5.62 7.18
N TRP A 148 -1.85 4.96 6.82
CA TRP A 148 -0.58 5.19 7.51
C TRP A 148 0.38 6.01 6.70
N LYS A 149 0.74 5.54 5.51
CA LYS A 149 1.69 6.21 4.62
C LYS A 149 1.13 6.37 3.22
N SER A 150 1.50 7.47 2.57
CA SER A 150 1.24 7.75 1.17
C SER A 150 2.56 7.77 0.43
N ASN A 151 2.67 6.96 -0.60
CA ASN A 151 3.87 6.90 -1.43
C ASN A 151 3.53 7.29 -2.88
N PRO A 152 3.43 8.60 -3.19
CA PRO A 152 3.12 9.05 -4.54
C PRO A 152 4.08 8.45 -5.57
N VAL A 153 3.54 7.78 -6.58
CA VAL A 153 4.33 7.21 -7.68
C VAL A 153 4.67 8.32 -8.69
N MET A 154 5.94 8.44 -9.03
CA MET A 154 6.46 9.46 -9.94
C MET A 154 7.42 8.85 -10.96
N ILE A 155 7.75 9.59 -12.01
CA ILE A 155 8.81 9.24 -12.94
C ILE A 155 10.14 9.66 -12.35
N PHE A 156 11.02 8.69 -12.12
CA PHE A 156 12.44 8.92 -11.85
C PHE A 156 13.21 8.83 -13.16
N TYR A 157 14.23 9.68 -13.34
CA TYR A 157 15.09 9.67 -14.51
C TYR A 157 16.55 9.85 -14.13
N ASN A 158 17.45 9.21 -14.88
CA ASN A 158 18.89 9.30 -14.68
C ASN A 158 19.45 10.49 -15.46
N LYS A 159 19.85 11.55 -14.73
CA LYS A 159 20.36 12.80 -15.28
C LYS A 159 21.61 12.60 -16.15
N ASP A 160 22.47 11.66 -15.78
CA ASP A 160 23.70 11.40 -16.53
C ASP A 160 23.40 10.74 -17.88
N LEU A 161 22.44 9.80 -17.94
CA LEU A 161 22.01 9.16 -19.19
C LEU A 161 21.25 10.16 -20.07
N PHE A 162 20.46 11.06 -19.50
CA PHE A 162 19.79 12.14 -20.24
C PHE A 162 20.83 13.06 -20.89
N ALA A 163 21.83 13.52 -20.13
CA ALA A 163 22.91 14.36 -20.64
C ALA A 163 23.71 13.65 -21.74
N GLN A 164 24.02 12.34 -21.58
CA GLN A 164 24.69 11.53 -22.60
C GLN A 164 23.87 11.42 -23.89
N ALA A 165 22.55 11.39 -23.80
CA ALA A 165 21.65 11.38 -24.95
C ALA A 165 21.44 12.77 -25.57
N GLY A 166 22.03 13.83 -24.99
CA GLY A 166 21.87 15.22 -25.45
C GLY A 166 20.53 15.86 -25.02
N LEU A 167 19.88 15.30 -24.02
CA LEU A 167 18.64 15.82 -23.44
C LEU A 167 18.93 16.79 -22.29
N ASP A 168 18.02 17.73 -22.05
CA ASP A 168 18.12 18.64 -20.90
C ASP A 168 17.77 17.86 -19.62
N ALA A 169 18.79 17.56 -18.82
CA ALA A 169 18.64 16.80 -17.58
C ALA A 169 18.06 17.62 -16.42
N GLU A 170 18.08 18.96 -16.50
CA GLU A 170 17.51 19.81 -15.46
C GLU A 170 16.03 20.17 -15.74
N ASN A 171 15.62 20.14 -17.03
CA ASN A 171 14.25 20.41 -17.46
C ASN A 171 13.80 19.33 -18.48
N PRO A 172 13.61 18.08 -18.03
CA PRO A 172 13.27 16.99 -18.93
C PRO A 172 11.88 17.18 -19.54
N LYS A 173 11.74 16.88 -20.82
CA LYS A 173 10.46 16.92 -21.52
C LYS A 173 9.71 15.60 -21.30
N LEU A 174 8.96 15.52 -20.21
CA LEU A 174 8.27 14.31 -19.76
C LEU A 174 6.80 14.57 -19.34
N SER A 175 6.25 15.77 -19.58
CA SER A 175 4.93 16.14 -19.07
C SER A 175 3.75 15.72 -19.96
N THR A 176 4.00 15.57 -21.28
CA THR A 176 2.98 15.08 -22.23
C THR A 176 3.35 13.70 -22.75
N TYR A 177 2.38 12.91 -23.22
CA TYR A 177 2.67 11.61 -23.84
C TYR A 177 3.58 11.77 -25.07
N ASP A 178 3.36 12.78 -25.91
CA ASP A 178 4.18 13.01 -27.10
C ASP A 178 5.62 13.37 -26.75
N ASP A 179 5.84 14.31 -25.82
CA ASP A 179 7.18 14.69 -25.36
C ASP A 179 7.90 13.52 -24.68
N PHE A 180 7.17 12.74 -23.88
CA PHE A 180 7.70 11.55 -23.19
C PHE A 180 8.16 10.49 -24.21
N LEU A 181 7.31 10.16 -25.20
CA LEU A 181 7.64 9.19 -26.25
C LEU A 181 8.86 9.65 -27.08
N GLN A 182 8.92 10.95 -27.44
CA GLN A 182 10.08 11.51 -28.14
C GLN A 182 11.35 11.41 -27.30
N THR A 183 11.29 11.71 -26.00
CA THR A 183 12.40 11.59 -25.06
C THR A 183 12.85 10.13 -24.95
N ALA A 184 11.93 9.20 -24.77
CA ALA A 184 12.20 7.78 -24.68
C ALA A 184 12.85 7.21 -25.96
N GLN A 185 12.37 7.62 -27.15
CA GLN A 185 12.97 7.27 -28.44
C GLN A 185 14.39 7.85 -28.59
N THR A 186 14.63 9.05 -28.08
CA THR A 186 15.96 9.68 -28.09
C THR A 186 16.92 8.89 -27.21
N LEU A 187 16.54 8.53 -26.00
CA LEU A 187 17.34 7.70 -25.08
C LEU A 187 17.69 6.34 -25.71
N LYS A 188 16.70 5.66 -26.29
CA LYS A 188 16.91 4.39 -27.00
C LYS A 188 17.86 4.54 -28.19
N SER A 189 17.66 5.56 -29.02
CA SER A 189 18.48 5.80 -30.20
C SER A 189 19.94 6.15 -29.86
N ALA A 190 20.15 6.83 -28.73
CA ALA A 190 21.48 7.12 -28.20
C ALA A 190 22.17 5.89 -27.61
N GLY A 191 21.44 4.81 -27.34
CA GLY A 191 21.98 3.56 -26.80
C GLY A 191 22.54 3.69 -25.38
N VAL A 192 22.05 4.64 -24.60
CA VAL A 192 22.55 4.95 -23.25
C VAL A 192 22.12 3.92 -22.20
N ALA A 193 21.02 3.21 -22.45
CA ALA A 193 20.54 2.07 -21.67
C ALA A 193 19.78 1.09 -22.59
N PRO A 194 19.62 -0.19 -22.19
CA PRO A 194 18.81 -1.16 -22.93
C PRO A 194 17.36 -0.69 -23.13
N TYR A 195 16.77 -0.05 -22.12
CA TYR A 195 15.41 0.46 -22.15
C TYR A 195 15.35 1.93 -21.73
N ALA A 196 14.38 2.65 -22.27
CA ALA A 196 14.11 4.05 -21.89
C ALA A 196 13.45 4.13 -20.51
N ILE A 197 12.49 3.23 -20.23
CA ILE A 197 11.77 3.16 -18.95
C ILE A 197 11.59 1.71 -18.51
N ASN A 198 11.57 1.50 -17.19
CA ASN A 198 11.18 0.21 -16.59
C ASN A 198 9.99 0.42 -15.66
N PRO A 199 8.79 -0.05 -16.04
CA PRO A 199 7.62 -0.13 -15.17
C PRO A 199 7.58 -1.43 -14.36
N ALA A 200 8.65 -2.22 -14.31
CA ALA A 200 8.80 -3.50 -13.60
C ALA A 200 7.69 -4.53 -13.92
N PRO A 201 7.54 -5.02 -15.19
CA PRO A 201 6.55 -6.02 -15.53
C PRO A 201 6.64 -7.25 -14.63
N THR A 202 5.50 -7.69 -14.09
CA THR A 202 5.38 -8.84 -13.20
C THR A 202 4.08 -9.60 -13.45
N SER A 203 3.98 -10.85 -12.99
CA SER A 203 2.73 -11.61 -13.00
C SER A 203 1.81 -11.33 -11.81
N GLU A 204 2.22 -10.48 -10.91
CA GLU A 204 1.46 -10.15 -9.71
C GLU A 204 0.31 -9.18 -10.00
N PHE A 205 -0.75 -9.24 -9.21
CA PHE A 205 -1.95 -8.42 -9.36
C PHE A 205 -1.66 -6.90 -9.38
N PHE A 206 -0.60 -6.46 -8.73
CA PHE A 206 -0.22 -5.05 -8.63
C PHE A 206 0.59 -4.52 -9.83
N GLN A 207 0.75 -5.30 -10.92
CA GLN A 207 1.50 -4.85 -12.12
C GLN A 207 1.08 -3.44 -12.56
N SER A 208 -0.22 -3.22 -12.71
CA SER A 208 -0.75 -1.97 -13.28
C SER A 208 -0.67 -0.77 -12.32
N TRP A 209 -0.22 -0.97 -11.09
CA TRP A 209 0.02 0.12 -10.12
C TRP A 209 1.25 0.96 -10.48
N PHE A 210 2.15 0.43 -11.31
CA PHE A 210 3.40 1.06 -11.70
C PHE A 210 3.49 1.29 -13.23
N ASP A 211 2.35 1.30 -13.92
CA ASP A 211 2.26 1.71 -15.32
C ASP A 211 0.91 2.38 -15.63
N PHE A 212 -0.17 1.63 -15.82
CA PHE A 212 -1.47 2.17 -16.20
C PHE A 212 -2.06 3.12 -15.15
N TYR A 213 -2.14 2.68 -13.90
CA TYR A 213 -2.95 3.35 -12.89
C TYR A 213 -2.46 4.75 -12.48
N PRO A 214 -1.15 5.01 -12.28
CA PRO A 214 -0.66 6.36 -12.00
C PRO A 214 -1.00 7.36 -13.12
N LEU A 215 -0.90 6.93 -14.38
CA LEU A 215 -1.21 7.78 -15.52
C LEU A 215 -2.71 7.98 -15.67
N TYR A 216 -3.53 6.96 -15.39
CA TYR A 216 -4.98 7.08 -15.40
C TYR A 216 -5.46 8.09 -14.33
N ALA A 217 -4.93 7.98 -13.11
CA ALA A 217 -5.20 8.96 -12.05
C ALA A 217 -4.80 10.39 -12.46
N ALA A 218 -3.65 10.55 -13.13
CA ALA A 218 -3.20 11.84 -13.63
C ALA A 218 -4.11 12.40 -14.73
N GLN A 219 -4.47 11.56 -15.68
CA GLN A 219 -5.28 11.91 -16.85
C GLN A 219 -6.70 12.33 -16.47
N THR A 220 -7.29 11.67 -15.47
CA THR A 220 -8.68 11.88 -15.03
C THR A 220 -8.82 12.89 -13.88
N GLY A 221 -7.70 13.34 -13.30
CA GLY A 221 -7.72 14.25 -12.13
C GLY A 221 -8.14 13.55 -10.83
N GLY A 222 -7.79 12.27 -10.67
CA GLY A 222 -7.96 11.53 -9.42
C GLY A 222 -9.07 10.48 -9.40
N THR A 223 -9.56 10.02 -10.56
CA THR A 223 -10.56 8.94 -10.62
C THR A 223 -9.91 7.60 -10.27
N GLN A 224 -10.55 6.82 -9.40
CA GLN A 224 -10.14 5.45 -9.09
C GLN A 224 -10.53 4.48 -10.20
N LEU A 225 -9.90 3.31 -10.24
CA LEU A 225 -10.20 2.27 -11.24
C LEU A 225 -11.65 1.77 -11.17
N VAL A 226 -12.23 1.78 -9.97
CA VAL A 226 -13.63 1.42 -9.68
C VAL A 226 -14.20 2.45 -8.73
N GLU A 227 -15.33 3.04 -9.10
CA GLU A 227 -16.12 3.95 -8.25
C GLU A 227 -17.59 3.51 -8.27
N ASP A 228 -18.27 3.60 -7.16
CA ASP A 228 -19.68 3.20 -7.01
C ASP A 228 -19.96 1.76 -7.52
N GLY A 229 -18.98 0.86 -7.38
CA GLY A 229 -19.07 -0.52 -7.83
C GLY A 229 -19.02 -0.71 -9.36
N GLN A 230 -18.56 0.28 -10.10
CA GLN A 230 -18.42 0.27 -11.56
C GLN A 230 -16.99 0.62 -11.95
N ALA A 231 -16.44 -0.10 -12.91
CA ALA A 231 -15.16 0.25 -13.54
C ALA A 231 -15.29 1.55 -14.34
N THR A 232 -14.30 2.42 -14.20
CA THR A 232 -14.33 3.80 -14.71
C THR A 232 -13.56 3.99 -16.02
N PHE A 233 -12.66 3.10 -16.34
CA PHE A 233 -11.58 3.26 -17.32
C PHE A 233 -11.97 2.93 -18.78
N ASP A 234 -13.19 2.47 -19.07
CA ASP A 234 -13.67 2.18 -20.43
C ASP A 234 -14.19 3.46 -21.08
N ASP A 235 -13.28 4.39 -21.31
CA ASP A 235 -13.54 5.71 -21.91
C ASP A 235 -12.31 6.22 -22.67
N ALA A 236 -12.37 7.49 -23.12
CA ALA A 236 -11.29 8.10 -23.90
C ALA A 236 -9.99 8.29 -23.10
N ASP A 237 -10.08 8.52 -21.78
CA ASP A 237 -8.91 8.71 -20.93
C ASP A 237 -8.19 7.37 -20.70
N GLY A 238 -8.94 6.30 -20.42
CA GLY A 238 -8.37 4.96 -20.30
C GLY A 238 -7.77 4.47 -21.64
N GLU A 239 -8.42 4.77 -22.78
CA GLU A 239 -7.89 4.48 -24.12
C GLU A 239 -6.54 5.19 -24.34
N ALA A 240 -6.46 6.49 -24.04
CA ALA A 240 -5.23 7.27 -24.21
C ALA A 240 -4.06 6.72 -23.38
N VAL A 241 -4.31 6.34 -22.13
CA VAL A 241 -3.29 5.73 -21.26
C VAL A 241 -2.85 4.35 -21.77
N ALA A 242 -3.78 3.51 -22.17
CA ALA A 242 -3.47 2.18 -22.68
C ALA A 242 -2.69 2.25 -24.00
N ASP A 243 -3.06 3.15 -24.93
CA ASP A 243 -2.35 3.37 -26.19
C ASP A 243 -0.94 3.94 -25.97
N PHE A 244 -0.74 4.83 -24.99
CA PHE A 244 0.59 5.31 -24.60
C PHE A 244 1.48 4.15 -24.19
N TRP A 245 1.04 3.31 -23.25
CA TRP A 245 1.84 2.17 -22.79
C TRP A 245 2.03 1.12 -23.89
N ARG A 246 1.01 0.86 -24.72
CA ARG A 246 1.14 -0.02 -25.87
C ARG A 246 2.24 0.46 -26.83
N THR A 247 2.34 1.77 -27.04
CA THR A 247 3.43 2.36 -27.84
C THR A 247 4.78 2.16 -27.19
N ILE A 248 4.90 2.36 -25.88
CA ILE A 248 6.13 2.10 -25.10
C ILE A 248 6.62 0.66 -25.29
N TYR A 249 5.71 -0.33 -25.22
CA TYR A 249 6.08 -1.73 -25.38
C TYR A 249 6.32 -2.13 -26.83
N SER A 250 5.48 -1.71 -27.76
CA SER A 250 5.62 -2.04 -29.19
C SER A 250 6.90 -1.48 -29.80
N ASP A 251 7.28 -0.28 -29.40
CA ASP A 251 8.54 0.38 -29.81
C ASP A 251 9.74 -0.13 -29.02
N GLN A 252 9.54 -1.11 -28.12
CA GLN A 252 10.59 -1.65 -27.27
C GLN A 252 11.32 -0.58 -26.44
N LEU A 253 10.61 0.43 -25.99
CA LEU A 253 11.12 1.46 -25.06
C LEU A 253 11.14 0.95 -23.62
N ALA A 254 10.35 -0.08 -23.33
CA ALA A 254 10.40 -0.88 -22.11
C ALA A 254 10.59 -2.38 -22.44
N GLY A 255 11.14 -3.14 -21.50
CA GLY A 255 11.14 -4.60 -21.54
C GLY A 255 9.77 -5.17 -21.17
N ASN A 256 9.41 -6.32 -21.74
CA ASN A 256 8.18 -7.05 -21.46
C ASN A 256 8.37 -8.27 -20.53
N GLU A 257 9.55 -8.41 -19.97
CA GLU A 257 9.90 -9.45 -19.01
C GLU A 257 10.35 -8.83 -17.69
N GLN A 258 10.11 -9.54 -16.59
CA GLN A 258 10.56 -9.10 -15.27
C GLN A 258 12.09 -9.09 -15.19
N TYR A 259 12.66 -7.95 -14.84
CA TYR A 259 14.09 -7.84 -14.54
C TYR A 259 14.36 -8.36 -13.12
N GLN A 260 15.42 -9.14 -12.96
CA GLN A 260 15.86 -9.61 -11.64
C GLN A 260 16.78 -8.58 -10.99
N GLY A 261 16.25 -7.74 -10.14
CA GLY A 261 16.94 -6.62 -9.52
C GLY A 261 16.17 -5.30 -9.75
N ASP A 262 16.88 -4.17 -9.58
CA ASP A 262 16.34 -2.84 -9.89
C ASP A 262 16.97 -2.34 -11.21
N ALA A 263 16.19 -2.39 -12.28
CA ALA A 263 16.67 -2.05 -13.63
C ALA A 263 17.17 -0.59 -13.73
N PHE A 264 16.61 0.33 -12.96
CA PHE A 264 17.04 1.73 -12.96
C PHE A 264 18.36 1.90 -12.18
N ALA A 265 18.45 1.34 -10.97
CA ALA A 265 19.68 1.36 -10.19
C ALA A 265 20.86 0.64 -10.88
N ASP A 266 20.54 -0.40 -11.65
CA ASP A 266 21.54 -1.21 -12.39
C ASP A 266 21.87 -0.63 -13.80
N GLY A 267 21.29 0.53 -14.14
CA GLY A 267 21.53 1.20 -15.44
C GLY A 267 20.96 0.47 -16.65
N GLN A 268 19.98 -0.43 -16.44
CA GLN A 268 19.29 -1.13 -17.52
C GLN A 268 18.14 -0.31 -18.12
N ALA A 269 17.65 0.69 -17.37
CA ALA A 269 16.66 1.64 -17.83
C ALA A 269 17.08 3.07 -17.45
N ALA A 270 16.77 4.03 -18.33
CA ALA A 270 17.07 5.43 -18.09
C ALA A 270 16.01 6.13 -17.20
N MET A 271 14.83 5.55 -17.10
CA MET A 271 13.71 6.01 -16.27
C MET A 271 13.08 4.84 -15.52
N ALA A 272 12.46 5.15 -14.38
CA ALA A 272 11.62 4.24 -13.61
C ALA A 272 10.33 4.95 -13.19
N ILE A 273 9.29 4.18 -12.88
CA ILE A 273 8.04 4.68 -12.31
C ILE A 273 7.85 4.01 -10.95
N VAL A 274 8.16 4.76 -9.89
CA VAL A 274 8.24 4.27 -8.50
C VAL A 274 7.92 5.39 -7.51
N GLY A 275 7.83 5.06 -6.22
CA GLY A 275 7.60 6.03 -5.15
C GLY A 275 8.85 6.37 -4.33
N PRO A 276 8.70 7.17 -3.25
CA PRO A 276 9.81 7.70 -2.46
C PRO A 276 10.64 6.62 -1.74
N TRP A 277 10.14 5.40 -1.54
CA TRP A 277 10.91 4.27 -0.97
C TRP A 277 12.15 3.93 -1.79
N ALA A 278 12.15 4.23 -3.09
CA ALA A 278 13.26 3.95 -3.99
C ALA A 278 14.44 4.93 -3.82
N ILE A 279 14.22 6.11 -3.21
CA ILE A 279 15.26 7.14 -3.05
C ILE A 279 16.45 6.59 -2.25
N SER A 280 16.19 5.85 -1.18
CA SER A 280 17.25 5.21 -0.38
C SER A 280 18.10 4.22 -1.19
N VAL A 281 17.49 3.55 -2.18
CA VAL A 281 18.16 2.62 -3.10
C VAL A 281 19.01 3.37 -4.12
N TYR A 282 18.54 4.53 -4.59
CA TYR A 282 19.18 5.30 -5.68
C TYR A 282 20.23 6.30 -5.20
N LYS A 283 20.15 6.75 -3.94
CA LYS A 283 20.91 7.86 -3.36
C LYS A 283 22.40 7.89 -3.73
N ASP A 284 23.08 6.75 -3.66
CA ASP A 284 24.52 6.65 -3.89
C ASP A 284 24.87 5.88 -5.19
N LYS A 285 23.88 5.55 -6.01
CA LYS A 285 24.05 4.76 -7.23
C LYS A 285 23.74 5.53 -8.50
N VAL A 286 22.74 6.42 -8.46
CA VAL A 286 22.23 7.10 -9.64
C VAL A 286 22.15 8.59 -9.36
N ASN A 287 22.62 9.43 -10.29
CA ASN A 287 22.34 10.86 -10.30
C ASN A 287 20.92 11.06 -10.88
N TRP A 288 19.93 11.04 -10.00
CA TRP A 288 18.51 11.01 -10.41
C TRP A 288 17.82 12.37 -10.26
N GLY A 289 16.76 12.54 -11.01
CA GLY A 289 15.71 13.53 -10.81
C GLY A 289 14.36 12.84 -10.83
N SER A 290 13.30 13.53 -10.41
CA SER A 290 11.94 13.03 -10.50
C SER A 290 10.98 14.11 -10.97
N VAL A 291 9.93 13.68 -11.68
CA VAL A 291 8.85 14.54 -12.17
C VAL A 291 7.53 13.80 -12.02
N PRO A 292 6.38 14.52 -11.94
CA PRO A 292 5.07 13.87 -12.00
C PRO A 292 4.91 13.00 -13.24
N VAL A 293 4.02 12.02 -13.17
CA VAL A 293 3.66 11.20 -14.33
C VAL A 293 3.03 12.05 -15.44
N PRO A 294 3.23 11.69 -16.73
CA PRO A 294 2.70 12.46 -17.85
C PRO A 294 1.17 12.32 -17.99
N THR A 295 0.57 13.28 -18.69
CA THR A 295 -0.79 13.21 -19.21
C THR A 295 -0.79 13.45 -20.74
N GLU A 296 -1.89 13.18 -21.43
CA GLU A 296 -1.95 13.39 -22.87
C GLU A 296 -1.60 14.84 -23.27
N LYS A 297 -2.10 15.83 -22.51
CA LYS A 297 -1.97 17.25 -22.85
C LYS A 297 -1.00 18.04 -21.98
N GLY A 298 -0.44 17.40 -20.95
CA GLY A 298 0.43 18.07 -19.98
C GLY A 298 -0.38 18.81 -18.90
N THR A 299 -0.50 18.20 -17.72
CA THR A 299 -1.08 18.83 -16.54
C THR A 299 0.04 19.51 -15.75
N ALA A 300 -0.24 20.69 -15.17
CA ALA A 300 0.73 21.33 -14.29
C ALA A 300 1.07 20.41 -13.10
N ALA A 301 2.33 20.42 -12.67
CA ALA A 301 2.77 19.55 -11.55
C ALA A 301 1.96 19.76 -10.27
N SER A 302 1.49 21.00 -10.02
CA SER A 302 0.61 21.33 -8.89
C SER A 302 -0.78 20.71 -8.96
N ASP A 303 -1.22 20.25 -10.12
CA ASP A 303 -2.58 19.78 -10.38
C ASP A 303 -2.60 18.30 -10.80
N THR A 304 -1.42 17.70 -11.01
CA THR A 304 -1.29 16.29 -11.41
C THR A 304 -1.61 15.37 -10.24
N TRP A 305 -2.49 14.42 -10.48
CA TRP A 305 -2.78 13.30 -9.56
C TRP A 305 -1.88 12.12 -9.88
N THR A 306 -1.77 11.19 -8.95
CA THR A 306 -1.05 9.93 -9.17
C THR A 306 -1.57 8.84 -8.24
N PHE A 307 -1.12 7.62 -8.45
CA PHE A 307 -1.36 6.52 -7.53
C PHE A 307 -0.51 6.66 -6.26
N SER A 308 -1.10 6.32 -5.11
CA SER A 308 -0.40 6.15 -3.85
C SER A 308 -0.14 4.67 -3.62
N ASP A 309 1.11 4.23 -3.66
CA ASP A 309 1.43 2.89 -3.12
C ASP A 309 1.41 2.94 -1.59
N ALA A 310 0.21 3.19 -1.06
CA ALA A 310 -0.01 3.28 0.38
C ALA A 310 0.10 1.91 1.04
N LYS A 311 0.46 1.95 2.31
CA LYS A 311 0.31 0.82 3.22
C LYS A 311 -0.30 1.33 4.52
N ASN A 312 -1.14 0.52 5.10
CA ASN A 312 -1.98 0.89 6.22
C ASN A 312 -1.73 0.01 7.44
N VAL A 313 -2.34 0.37 8.55
CA VAL A 313 -2.30 -0.43 9.79
C VAL A 313 -3.68 -1.04 10.02
N GLY A 314 -3.74 -2.37 10.08
CA GLY A 314 -4.92 -3.12 10.49
C GLY A 314 -4.85 -3.51 11.97
N LEU A 315 -5.99 -3.44 12.67
CA LEU A 315 -6.18 -4.03 13.99
C LEU A 315 -7.03 -5.29 13.82
N PHE A 316 -6.51 -6.42 14.33
CA PHE A 316 -7.10 -7.74 14.04
C PHE A 316 -7.99 -8.25 15.18
N THR A 317 -9.06 -8.96 14.80
CA THR A 317 -10.07 -9.46 15.76
C THR A 317 -9.53 -10.48 16.75
N ALA A 318 -8.48 -11.22 16.37
CA ALA A 318 -7.77 -12.16 17.24
C ALA A 318 -7.04 -11.48 18.43
N CYS A 319 -6.93 -10.16 18.43
CA CYS A 319 -6.33 -9.40 19.53
C CYS A 319 -7.21 -9.43 20.78
N ASP A 320 -6.66 -9.90 21.89
CA ASP A 320 -7.35 -9.87 23.20
C ASP A 320 -7.33 -8.46 23.82
N ASN A 321 -6.26 -7.70 23.65
CA ASN A 321 -6.02 -6.41 24.30
C ASN A 321 -6.21 -5.22 23.32
N LYS A 322 -7.44 -5.08 22.79
CA LYS A 322 -7.76 -4.11 21.73
C LYS A 322 -7.55 -2.66 22.13
N ALA A 323 -7.84 -2.30 23.41
CA ALA A 323 -7.57 -0.94 23.88
C ALA A 323 -6.07 -0.60 23.88
N THR A 324 -5.21 -1.55 24.26
CA THR A 324 -3.75 -1.36 24.13
C THR A 324 -3.35 -1.23 22.67
N ALA A 325 -3.90 -2.09 21.80
CA ALA A 325 -3.57 -2.04 20.36
C ALA A 325 -3.97 -0.69 19.74
N TRP A 326 -5.13 -0.15 20.12
CA TRP A 326 -5.57 1.17 19.67
C TRP A 326 -4.66 2.30 20.17
N ASP A 327 -4.26 2.27 21.46
CA ASP A 327 -3.34 3.26 21.99
C ASP A 327 -1.94 3.17 21.37
N VAL A 328 -1.43 1.95 21.11
CA VAL A 328 -0.16 1.73 20.37
C VAL A 328 -0.27 2.26 18.94
N LEU A 329 -1.40 2.01 18.26
CA LEU A 329 -1.62 2.50 16.91
C LEU A 329 -1.59 4.03 16.87
N LYS A 330 -2.30 4.71 17.79
CA LYS A 330 -2.27 6.17 17.92
C LYS A 330 -0.87 6.71 18.27
N PHE A 331 -0.15 6.03 19.15
CA PHE A 331 1.23 6.40 19.47
C PHE A 331 2.14 6.29 18.25
N ALA A 332 2.10 5.15 17.55
CA ALA A 332 2.94 4.88 16.37
C ALA A 332 2.64 5.80 15.18
N THR A 333 1.45 6.40 15.13
CA THR A 333 1.02 7.33 14.07
C THR A 333 0.80 8.75 14.60
N SER A 334 1.38 9.07 15.77
CA SER A 334 1.43 10.44 16.29
C SER A 334 2.33 11.32 15.42
N GLU A 335 2.19 12.63 15.56
CA GLU A 335 3.02 13.58 14.83
C GLU A 335 4.52 13.37 15.08
N GLU A 336 4.92 13.07 16.32
CA GLU A 336 6.31 12.78 16.67
C GLU A 336 6.82 11.51 15.98
N GLN A 337 6.05 10.42 16.01
CA GLN A 337 6.45 9.16 15.40
C GLN A 337 6.40 9.20 13.87
N ASP A 338 5.46 9.93 13.28
CA ASP A 338 5.42 10.20 11.84
C ASP A 338 6.62 11.04 11.39
N GLY A 339 7.09 12.00 12.21
CA GLY A 339 8.34 12.73 11.96
C GLY A 339 9.56 11.82 11.95
N THR A 340 9.67 10.95 12.97
CA THR A 340 10.74 9.93 13.03
C THR A 340 10.68 8.96 11.84
N TRP A 341 9.47 8.53 11.47
CA TRP A 341 9.24 7.71 10.29
C TRP A 341 9.76 8.39 9.01
N LEU A 342 9.41 9.66 8.81
CA LEU A 342 9.84 10.44 7.66
C LEU A 342 11.37 10.59 7.60
N GLU A 343 12.02 10.84 8.75
CA GLU A 343 13.47 10.96 8.85
C GLU A 343 14.21 9.65 8.54
N GLU A 344 13.71 8.52 9.07
CA GLU A 344 14.36 7.21 8.94
C GLU A 344 14.12 6.58 7.55
N THR A 345 12.91 6.75 6.99
CA THR A 345 12.51 6.01 5.79
C THR A 345 12.41 6.86 4.53
N GLY A 346 12.22 8.17 4.66
CA GLY A 346 11.89 9.06 3.56
C GLY A 346 10.50 8.83 2.96
N GLN A 347 9.67 7.97 3.54
CA GLN A 347 8.31 7.72 3.09
C GLN A 347 7.33 8.68 3.75
N MET A 348 6.32 9.10 2.99
CA MET A 348 5.39 10.15 3.41
C MET A 348 4.34 9.60 4.38
N PRO A 349 4.24 10.09 5.65
CA PRO A 349 3.06 9.83 6.47
C PRO A 349 1.81 10.38 5.78
N LEU A 350 0.70 9.64 5.81
CA LEU A 350 -0.56 10.13 5.28
C LEU A 350 -1.23 11.05 6.31
N ARG A 351 -0.79 12.31 6.31
CA ARG A 351 -1.25 13.38 7.20
C ARG A 351 -1.67 14.61 6.42
N THR A 352 -2.63 15.35 6.97
CA THR A 352 -2.89 16.73 6.55
C THR A 352 -1.67 17.60 6.83
N ASP A 353 -1.48 18.65 6.04
CA ASP A 353 -0.43 19.66 6.23
C ASP A 353 1.00 19.10 6.37
N LEU A 354 1.27 17.95 5.72
CA LEU A 354 2.53 17.20 5.82
C LEU A 354 3.76 18.10 5.66
N THR A 355 3.83 18.88 4.57
CA THR A 355 4.99 19.73 4.27
C THR A 355 5.12 20.94 5.18
N THR A 356 4.03 21.37 5.79
CA THR A 356 4.02 22.46 6.79
C THR A 356 4.44 21.92 8.16
N THR A 357 3.90 20.79 8.57
CA THR A 357 4.20 20.14 9.85
C THR A 357 5.68 19.76 9.94
N TYR A 358 6.26 19.26 8.85
CA TYR A 358 7.66 18.82 8.79
C TYR A 358 8.51 19.72 7.87
N ALA A 359 8.27 21.05 7.90
CA ALA A 359 8.95 22.02 7.03
C ALA A 359 10.49 21.97 7.14
N ASP A 360 11.02 21.73 8.34
CA ASP A 360 12.47 21.62 8.56
C ASP A 360 13.06 20.41 7.83
N TYR A 361 12.36 19.26 7.86
CA TYR A 361 12.77 18.06 7.11
C TYR A 361 12.81 18.33 5.60
N PHE A 362 11.74 18.87 5.04
CA PHE A 362 11.66 19.15 3.60
C PHE A 362 12.66 20.21 3.15
N SER A 363 12.91 21.22 3.98
CA SER A 363 13.97 22.22 3.72
C SER A 363 15.37 21.62 3.70
N ALA A 364 15.64 20.65 4.56
CA ALA A 364 16.91 19.92 4.60
C ALA A 364 17.03 18.87 3.49
N ASN A 365 15.91 18.37 2.96
CA ASN A 365 15.83 17.31 1.98
C ASN A 365 14.99 17.72 0.74
N PRO A 366 15.46 18.67 -0.09
CA PRO A 366 14.67 19.23 -1.20
C PRO A 366 14.18 18.20 -2.22
N SER A 367 14.90 17.08 -2.40
CA SER A 367 14.48 16.01 -3.30
C SER A 367 13.21 15.28 -2.86
N TYR A 368 12.85 15.37 -1.57
CA TYR A 368 11.61 14.82 -1.05
C TYR A 368 10.43 15.78 -1.09
N GLN A 369 10.68 17.10 -1.26
CA GLN A 369 9.64 18.13 -1.25
C GLN A 369 8.52 17.82 -2.25
N GLN A 370 8.86 17.43 -3.47
CA GLN A 370 7.86 17.12 -4.49
C GLN A 370 6.97 15.93 -4.14
N PHE A 371 7.46 14.95 -3.38
CA PHE A 371 6.64 13.83 -2.89
C PHE A 371 5.70 14.29 -1.78
N GLY A 372 6.17 15.14 -0.88
CA GLY A 372 5.33 15.78 0.14
C GLY A 372 4.21 16.62 -0.49
N ASP A 373 4.53 17.42 -1.51
CA ASP A 373 3.56 18.23 -2.24
C ASP A 373 2.57 17.36 -3.04
N GLN A 374 3.02 16.22 -3.53
CA GLN A 374 2.21 15.25 -4.29
C GLN A 374 1.29 14.43 -3.38
N ALA A 375 1.65 14.22 -2.12
CA ALA A 375 0.92 13.34 -1.18
C ALA A 375 -0.56 13.72 -1.01
N ALA A 376 -0.91 15.00 -1.18
CA ALA A 376 -2.29 15.49 -1.11
C ALA A 376 -3.11 15.23 -2.39
N ARG A 377 -2.48 14.78 -3.48
CA ARG A 377 -3.13 14.51 -4.77
C ARG A 377 -2.83 13.08 -5.21
N THR A 378 -3.32 12.15 -4.43
CA THR A 378 -3.16 10.72 -4.68
C THR A 378 -4.50 10.00 -4.68
N VAL A 379 -4.59 8.98 -5.50
CA VAL A 379 -5.65 7.98 -5.42
C VAL A 379 -5.09 6.68 -4.87
N GLU A 380 -5.92 6.00 -4.11
CA GLU A 380 -5.63 4.67 -3.59
C GLU A 380 -6.29 3.59 -4.47
N VAL A 381 -5.92 2.34 -4.28
CA VAL A 381 -6.68 1.22 -4.87
C VAL A 381 -8.12 1.24 -4.34
N PRO A 382 -9.12 0.93 -5.17
CA PRO A 382 -10.51 0.92 -4.74
C PRO A 382 -10.73 0.01 -3.53
N ASN A 383 -11.36 0.53 -2.47
CA ASN A 383 -11.71 -0.23 -1.28
C ASN A 383 -13.06 -0.97 -1.48
N VAL A 384 -13.07 -1.92 -2.40
CA VAL A 384 -14.26 -2.69 -2.82
C VAL A 384 -14.01 -4.17 -2.64
N GLN A 385 -15.09 -4.96 -2.54
CA GLN A 385 -14.97 -6.42 -2.49
C GLN A 385 -14.18 -6.96 -3.69
N ASN A 386 -13.41 -8.01 -3.45
CA ASN A 386 -12.60 -8.69 -4.47
C ASN A 386 -11.55 -7.76 -5.14
N SER A 387 -11.04 -6.75 -4.40
CA SER A 387 -10.09 -5.78 -4.96
C SER A 387 -8.83 -6.45 -5.54
N VAL A 388 -8.29 -7.49 -4.87
CA VAL A 388 -7.14 -8.26 -5.39
C VAL A 388 -7.49 -8.96 -6.70
N GLU A 389 -8.66 -9.61 -6.76
CA GLU A 389 -9.15 -10.29 -7.97
C GLU A 389 -9.44 -9.32 -9.11
N ILE A 390 -9.94 -8.12 -8.80
CA ILE A 390 -10.14 -7.03 -9.76
C ILE A 390 -8.83 -6.63 -10.40
N TRP A 391 -7.80 -6.37 -9.59
CA TRP A 391 -6.49 -6.02 -10.10
C TRP A 391 -5.83 -7.15 -10.88
N GLN A 392 -6.01 -8.40 -10.46
CA GLN A 392 -5.50 -9.55 -11.20
C GLN A 392 -6.18 -9.69 -12.56
N ALA A 393 -7.50 -9.51 -12.63
CA ALA A 393 -8.25 -9.56 -13.87
C ALA A 393 -7.82 -8.44 -14.83
N PHE A 394 -7.73 -7.20 -14.32
CA PHE A 394 -7.23 -6.07 -15.09
C PHE A 394 -5.83 -6.32 -15.64
N ARG A 395 -4.90 -6.75 -14.77
CA ARG A 395 -3.53 -7.07 -15.12
C ARG A 395 -3.44 -8.13 -16.22
N ASP A 396 -4.23 -9.19 -16.15
CA ASP A 396 -4.18 -10.29 -17.12
C ASP A 396 -4.60 -9.83 -18.52
N ASP A 397 -5.64 -9.04 -18.61
CA ASP A 397 -6.12 -8.51 -19.90
C ASP A 397 -5.25 -7.34 -20.41
N TYR A 398 -4.78 -6.47 -19.50
CA TYR A 398 -3.80 -5.44 -19.81
C TYR A 398 -2.50 -6.02 -20.39
N SER A 399 -1.97 -7.08 -19.78
CA SER A 399 -0.75 -7.71 -20.27
C SER A 399 -0.90 -8.25 -21.69
N LYS A 400 -2.01 -8.90 -22.02
CA LYS A 400 -2.28 -9.39 -23.39
C LYS A 400 -2.35 -8.23 -24.38
N ALA A 401 -3.20 -7.24 -24.09
CA ALA A 401 -3.49 -6.17 -25.05
C ALA A 401 -2.38 -5.12 -25.14
N VAL A 402 -1.79 -4.74 -24.02
CA VAL A 402 -0.84 -3.61 -23.93
C VAL A 402 0.60 -4.08 -23.95
N ILE A 403 1.00 -4.99 -23.04
CA ILE A 403 2.40 -5.42 -22.94
C ILE A 403 2.78 -6.31 -24.14
N PHE A 404 1.93 -7.27 -24.51
CA PHE A 404 2.22 -8.21 -25.60
C PHE A 404 1.56 -7.83 -26.93
N GLY A 405 0.70 -6.80 -26.97
CA GLY A 405 0.10 -6.29 -28.18
C GLY A 405 -0.94 -7.21 -28.85
N GLU A 406 -1.55 -8.10 -28.07
CA GLU A 406 -2.56 -9.05 -28.55
C GLU A 406 -3.97 -8.42 -28.53
N GLY A 407 -4.61 -8.25 -29.68
CA GLY A 407 -5.91 -7.60 -29.79
C GLY A 407 -5.86 -6.08 -29.86
N ASP A 408 -6.97 -5.41 -29.65
CA ASP A 408 -7.07 -3.94 -29.65
C ASP A 408 -7.42 -3.41 -28.26
N VAL A 409 -7.05 -2.15 -28.02
CA VAL A 409 -7.21 -1.50 -26.70
C VAL A 409 -8.67 -1.33 -26.32
N LYS A 410 -9.55 -0.98 -27.25
CA LYS A 410 -10.98 -0.76 -26.93
C LYS A 410 -11.67 -2.04 -26.48
N THR A 411 -11.40 -3.15 -27.19
CA THR A 411 -11.92 -4.46 -26.81
C THR A 411 -11.40 -4.86 -25.43
N PHE A 412 -10.10 -4.64 -25.16
CA PHE A 412 -9.54 -4.89 -23.85
C PHE A 412 -10.27 -4.11 -22.74
N LEU A 413 -10.43 -2.79 -22.89
CA LEU A 413 -11.07 -1.95 -21.86
C LEU A 413 -12.52 -2.36 -21.61
N SER A 414 -13.29 -2.64 -22.68
CA SER A 414 -14.68 -3.06 -22.58
C SER A 414 -14.85 -4.45 -21.93
N ASP A 415 -14.00 -5.41 -22.29
CA ASP A 415 -14.03 -6.76 -21.73
C ASP A 415 -13.60 -6.76 -20.26
N ALA A 416 -12.51 -6.06 -19.94
CA ALA A 416 -12.04 -5.87 -18.57
C ALA A 416 -13.08 -5.17 -17.68
N LYS A 417 -13.72 -4.08 -18.20
CA LYS A 417 -14.83 -3.43 -17.49
C LYS A 417 -15.95 -4.41 -17.17
N THR A 418 -16.39 -5.22 -18.14
CA THR A 418 -17.47 -6.19 -17.93
C THR A 418 -17.14 -7.18 -16.82
N GLN A 419 -15.90 -7.67 -16.78
CA GLN A 419 -15.44 -8.60 -15.75
C GLN A 419 -15.32 -7.93 -14.38
N ILE A 420 -14.75 -6.73 -14.34
CA ILE A 420 -14.52 -5.98 -13.10
C ILE A 420 -15.84 -5.54 -12.47
N ASP A 421 -16.82 -5.09 -13.25
CA ASP A 421 -18.16 -4.76 -12.75
C ASP A 421 -18.84 -5.98 -12.07
N GLN A 422 -18.61 -7.20 -12.58
CA GLN A 422 -19.11 -8.42 -11.94
C GLN A 422 -18.39 -8.71 -10.63
N LEU A 423 -17.07 -8.59 -10.60
CA LEU A 423 -16.26 -8.79 -9.40
C LEU A 423 -16.60 -7.76 -8.31
N ALA A 424 -16.73 -6.49 -8.67
CA ALA A 424 -17.11 -5.42 -7.76
C ALA A 424 -18.52 -5.59 -7.19
N ALA A 425 -19.45 -6.18 -7.98
CA ALA A 425 -20.78 -6.55 -7.51
C ALA A 425 -20.80 -7.83 -6.64
N GLY A 426 -19.65 -8.44 -6.36
CA GLY A 426 -19.56 -9.66 -5.54
C GLY A 426 -20.09 -10.93 -6.23
N LYS A 427 -20.05 -10.99 -7.55
CA LYS A 427 -20.59 -12.10 -8.36
C LYS A 427 -19.47 -12.97 -8.92
#